data_c837792a8affc7fe3ddf22a23b195602
#
_entry.id   c837792a8affc7fe3ddf22a23b195602
#
_cell.length_a   1.000
_cell.length_b   1.000
_cell.length_c   1.000
_cell.angle_alpha   90.00
_cell.angle_beta   90.00
_cell.angle_gamma   90.00
#
_symmetry.space_group_name_H-M   'P 1'
#
loop_
_entity.id
_entity.type
_entity.pdbx_description
1 polymer ?
#
loop_
_entity_poly.entity_id
_entity_poly.type
_entity_poly.pdbx_seq_one_letter_code
_entity_poly.pdbx_strand_id
1 'polypeptide(L)'
;KLSSDNFEGIELIRPMYLIKEKAIEEIMKENNISTMDCGCEITVCNTSSKRYEVKKLIEKLKETSPDVDKNIFRAAENVNVDKIASWTYEDKKYNRYKNE
;
A
#
# COMPACT_ATOMS: atom_id res chain seq x y z
N LYS A 1 6.82 -11.29 1.21
CA LYS A 1 7.84 -11.83 0.30
C LYS A 1 7.24 -11.87 -1.10
N LEU A 2 7.86 -11.17 -2.04
CA LEU A 2 7.41 -11.08 -3.43
C LEU A 2 8.58 -11.52 -4.32
N SER A 3 8.29 -12.35 -5.33
CA SER A 3 9.28 -12.64 -6.38
C SER A 3 9.52 -11.40 -7.23
N SER A 4 10.77 -11.22 -7.68
CA SER A 4 11.10 -10.11 -8.58
C SER A 4 10.76 -10.49 -10.02
N ASP A 5 10.00 -9.64 -10.71
CA ASP A 5 9.66 -9.84 -12.13
C ASP A 5 10.86 -9.53 -13.05
N ASN A 6 11.82 -8.73 -12.57
CA ASN A 6 12.97 -8.29 -13.36
C ASN A 6 14.21 -9.17 -13.16
N PHE A 7 14.29 -9.90 -12.07
CA PHE A 7 15.47 -10.71 -11.70
C PHE A 7 15.03 -12.07 -11.19
N GLU A 8 15.27 -13.08 -11.98
CA GLU A 8 14.96 -14.46 -11.62
C GLU A 8 15.75 -14.90 -10.37
N GLY A 9 15.09 -15.55 -9.43
CA GLY A 9 15.68 -16.02 -8.19
C GLY A 9 15.88 -14.97 -7.09
N ILE A 10 15.52 -13.70 -7.33
CA ILE A 10 15.56 -12.64 -6.31
C ILE A 10 14.19 -12.45 -5.71
N GLU A 11 14.13 -12.32 -4.40
CA GLU A 11 12.90 -12.05 -3.66
C GLU A 11 12.99 -10.70 -2.97
N LEU A 12 11.91 -9.91 -3.10
CA LEU A 12 11.73 -8.64 -2.40
C LEU A 12 11.08 -8.90 -1.04
N ILE A 13 11.72 -8.44 0.02
CA ILE A 13 11.13 -8.43 1.37
C ILE A 13 10.79 -7.01 1.80
N ARG A 14 9.70 -6.86 2.51
CA ARG A 14 9.25 -5.57 3.10
C ARG A 14 9.01 -5.75 4.60
N PRO A 15 10.07 -5.76 5.43
CA PRO A 15 9.94 -6.11 6.85
C PRO A 15 9.12 -5.10 7.64
N MET A 16 9.00 -3.86 7.18
CA MET A 16 8.26 -2.79 7.85
C MET A 16 6.85 -2.52 7.28
N TYR A 17 6.30 -3.41 6.44
CA TYR A 17 5.03 -3.13 5.75
C TYR A 17 3.82 -2.99 6.71
N LEU A 18 3.90 -3.51 7.93
CA LEU A 18 2.88 -3.35 8.96
C LEU A 18 3.05 -2.08 9.81
N ILE A 19 4.16 -1.35 9.64
CA ILE A 19 4.47 -0.16 10.42
C ILE A 19 3.94 1.06 9.67
N LYS A 20 3.15 1.89 10.37
CA LYS A 20 2.65 3.13 9.78
C LYS A 20 3.77 4.15 9.59
N GLU A 21 3.74 4.88 8.49
CA GLU A 21 4.70 5.95 8.19
C GLU A 21 4.83 6.97 9.32
N LYS A 22 3.70 7.33 9.94
CA LYS A 22 3.67 8.26 11.07
C LYS A 22 4.51 7.77 12.26
N ALA A 23 4.48 6.46 12.58
CA ALA A 23 5.29 5.89 13.64
C ALA A 23 6.79 5.96 13.32
N ILE A 24 7.16 5.78 12.05
CA ILE A 24 8.54 5.94 11.59
C ILE A 24 8.99 7.39 11.72
N GLU A 25 8.16 8.35 11.33
CA GLU A 25 8.44 9.79 11.46
C GLU A 25 8.64 10.19 12.93
N GLU A 26 7.84 9.67 13.85
CA GLU A 26 7.97 9.90 15.28
C GLU A 26 9.30 9.38 15.84
N ILE A 27 9.67 8.15 15.50
CA ILE A 27 10.97 7.55 15.90
C ILE A 27 12.15 8.36 15.34
N MET A 28 12.06 8.82 14.10
CA MET A 28 13.11 9.65 13.49
C MET A 28 13.26 10.97 14.22
N LYS A 29 12.17 11.63 14.57
CA LYS A 29 12.19 12.89 15.34
C LYS A 29 12.79 12.70 16.73
N GLU A 30 12.39 11.65 17.45
CA GLU A 30 12.89 11.33 18.78
C GLU A 30 14.40 11.03 18.79
N ASN A 31 14.92 10.42 17.72
CA ASN A 31 16.33 10.06 17.59
C ASN A 31 17.16 11.07 16.79
N ASN A 32 16.58 12.22 16.42
CA ASN A 32 17.25 13.25 15.61
C ASN A 32 17.84 12.71 14.29
N ILE A 33 17.15 11.78 13.66
CA ILE A 33 17.54 11.19 12.38
C ILE A 33 16.96 12.06 11.25
N SER A 34 17.83 12.56 10.38
CA SER A 34 17.43 13.24 9.15
C SER A 34 17.60 12.31 7.95
N THR A 35 16.63 12.32 7.05
CA THR A 35 16.73 11.64 5.76
C THR A 35 17.15 12.62 4.68
N MET A 36 17.90 12.14 3.68
CA MET A 36 18.13 12.91 2.46
C MET A 36 16.78 13.05 1.72
N ASP A 37 16.37 14.28 1.49
CA ASP A 37 15.32 14.54 0.51
C ASP A 37 15.81 14.10 -0.86
N CYS A 38 15.05 13.17 -1.47
CA CYS A 38 15.28 12.83 -2.85
C CYS A 38 15.06 14.12 -3.65
N GLY A 39 16.06 14.60 -4.39
CA GLY A 39 15.98 15.81 -5.24
C GLY A 39 15.01 15.68 -6.43
N CYS A 40 14.00 14.86 -6.29
CA CYS A 40 12.94 14.60 -7.25
C CYS A 40 11.83 15.65 -7.03
N GLU A 41 11.40 16.34 -8.08
CA GLU A 41 10.30 17.33 -8.02
C GLU A 41 9.02 16.78 -7.36
N ILE A 42 8.79 15.48 -7.48
CA ILE A 42 7.66 14.76 -6.88
C ILE A 42 7.73 14.73 -5.35
N THR A 43 8.93 14.70 -4.76
CA THR A 43 9.12 14.70 -3.30
C THR A 43 9.12 16.10 -2.71
N VAL A 44 9.50 17.11 -3.49
CA VAL A 44 9.50 18.53 -3.09
C VAL A 44 8.08 19.12 -3.16
N CYS A 45 7.26 18.70 -4.15
CA CYS A 45 5.86 19.09 -4.28
C CYS A 45 4.92 17.99 -3.76
N ASN A 46 4.83 17.83 -2.45
CA ASN A 46 3.87 16.91 -1.82
C ASN A 46 2.41 17.18 -2.17
N THR A 47 2.09 18.36 -2.68
CA THR A 47 0.73 18.81 -3.00
C THR A 47 0.19 18.27 -4.33
N SER A 48 1.03 17.80 -5.24
CA SER A 48 0.62 17.37 -6.59
C SER A 48 0.67 15.84 -6.79
N SER A 49 1.13 15.07 -5.80
CA SER A 49 1.21 13.62 -5.95
C SER A 49 -0.13 12.94 -5.62
N LYS A 50 -0.48 11.91 -6.39
CA LYS A 50 -1.65 11.07 -6.12
C LYS A 50 -1.62 10.42 -4.73
N ARG A 51 -0.44 10.14 -4.21
CA ARG A 51 -0.26 9.65 -2.83
C ARG A 51 -0.75 10.66 -1.79
N TYR A 52 -0.49 11.93 -2.01
CA TYR A 52 -0.95 13.00 -1.12
C TYR A 52 -2.48 13.14 -1.13
N GLU A 53 -3.09 13.09 -2.32
CA GLU A 53 -4.55 13.10 -2.46
C GLU A 53 -5.19 11.92 -1.72
N VAL A 54 -4.64 10.72 -1.88
CA VAL A 54 -5.12 9.51 -1.19
C VAL A 54 -4.93 9.62 0.33
N LYS A 55 -3.80 10.13 0.80
CA LYS A 55 -3.58 10.39 2.24
C LYS A 55 -4.65 11.30 2.81
N LYS A 56 -4.92 12.43 2.17
CA LYS A 56 -5.98 13.36 2.59
C LYS A 56 -7.37 12.72 2.60
N LEU A 57 -7.67 11.92 1.57
CA LEU A 57 -8.94 11.19 1.52
C LEU A 57 -9.09 10.22 2.69
N ILE A 58 -8.05 9.47 3.02
CA ILE A 58 -8.05 8.55 4.16
C ILE A 58 -8.22 9.31 5.47
N GLU A 59 -7.53 10.43 5.67
CA GLU A 59 -7.68 11.27 6.85
C GLU A 59 -9.12 11.77 7.02
N LYS A 60 -9.74 12.22 5.93
CA LYS A 60 -11.14 12.64 5.93
C LYS A 60 -12.09 11.48 6.26
N LEU A 61 -11.85 10.30 5.72
CA LEU A 61 -12.65 9.11 6.04
C LEU A 61 -12.50 8.66 7.50
N LYS A 62 -11.35 8.92 8.12
CA LYS A 62 -11.11 8.64 9.54
C LYS A 62 -11.97 9.46 10.49
N GLU A 63 -12.46 10.61 10.07
CA GLU A 63 -13.39 11.42 10.86
C GLU A 63 -14.70 10.66 11.14
N THR A 64 -15.16 9.86 10.19
CA THR A 64 -16.37 9.05 10.31
C THR A 64 -16.10 7.60 10.71
N SER A 65 -14.95 7.06 10.33
CA SER A 65 -14.55 5.67 10.64
C SER A 65 -13.07 5.63 11.06
N PRO A 66 -12.77 5.64 12.36
CA PRO A 66 -11.39 5.70 12.88
C PRO A 66 -10.47 4.58 12.38
N ASP A 67 -11.01 3.41 12.08
CA ASP A 67 -10.27 2.24 11.62
C ASP A 67 -10.25 2.05 10.09
N VAL A 68 -10.63 3.07 9.32
CA VAL A 68 -10.72 2.96 7.86
C VAL A 68 -9.40 2.57 7.20
N ASP A 69 -8.27 3.06 7.68
CA ASP A 69 -6.94 2.72 7.18
C ASP A 69 -6.60 1.24 7.39
N LYS A 70 -6.93 0.69 8.56
CA LYS A 70 -6.78 -0.74 8.83
C LYS A 70 -7.69 -1.59 7.97
N ASN A 71 -8.92 -1.14 7.76
CA ASN A 71 -9.90 -1.87 6.94
C ASN A 71 -9.48 -1.90 5.47
N ILE A 72 -8.98 -0.79 4.93
CA ILE A 72 -8.42 -0.74 3.57
C ILE A 72 -7.23 -1.69 3.43
N PHE A 73 -6.31 -1.67 4.38
CA PHE A 73 -5.15 -2.55 4.38
C PHE A 73 -5.55 -4.04 4.44
N ARG A 74 -6.45 -4.40 5.35
CA ARG A 74 -6.94 -5.77 5.52
C ARG A 74 -7.81 -6.28 4.37
N ALA A 75 -8.41 -5.38 3.59
CA ALA A 75 -9.21 -5.77 2.44
C ALA A 75 -8.44 -6.62 1.42
N ALA A 76 -7.13 -6.39 1.28
CA ALA A 76 -6.26 -7.18 0.42
C ALA A 76 -5.82 -8.52 1.04
N GLU A 77 -5.85 -8.64 2.38
CA GLU A 77 -5.39 -9.84 3.09
C GLU A 77 -6.51 -10.87 3.29
N ASN A 78 -7.75 -10.43 3.34
CA ASN A 78 -8.92 -11.26 3.65
C ASN A 78 -9.92 -11.32 2.49
N VAL A 79 -9.40 -11.66 1.30
CA VAL A 79 -10.23 -11.79 0.10
C VAL A 79 -10.94 -13.13 0.08
N ASN A 80 -12.28 -13.11 0.11
CA ASN A 80 -13.06 -14.30 -0.10
C ASN A 80 -13.19 -14.56 -1.60
N VAL A 81 -12.41 -15.49 -2.13
CA VAL A 81 -12.38 -15.86 -3.55
C VAL A 81 -13.75 -16.31 -4.05
N ASP A 82 -14.58 -16.90 -3.19
CA ASP A 82 -15.93 -17.33 -3.54
C ASP A 82 -16.95 -16.20 -3.75
N LYS A 83 -16.60 -14.98 -3.35
CA LYS A 83 -17.47 -13.80 -3.44
C LYS A 83 -17.03 -12.78 -4.48
N ILE A 84 -15.82 -12.91 -5.05
CA ILE A 84 -15.34 -12.00 -6.09
C ILE A 84 -15.75 -12.47 -7.48
N ALA A 85 -15.95 -11.49 -8.38
CA ALA A 85 -16.43 -11.74 -9.74
C ALA A 85 -15.35 -12.38 -10.62
N SER A 86 -14.10 -11.98 -10.46
CA SER A 86 -12.98 -12.50 -11.24
C SER A 86 -11.66 -12.29 -10.50
N TRP A 87 -10.67 -13.13 -10.79
CA TRP A 87 -9.30 -12.99 -10.28
C TRP A 87 -8.30 -13.53 -11.30
N THR A 88 -7.04 -13.15 -11.16
CA THR A 88 -5.93 -13.69 -11.94
C THR A 88 -4.98 -14.45 -11.00
N TYR A 89 -4.62 -15.65 -11.37
CA TYR A 89 -3.65 -16.47 -10.68
C TYR A 89 -2.76 -17.20 -11.70
N GLU A 90 -1.44 -17.13 -11.56
CA GLU A 90 -0.46 -17.72 -12.49
C GLU A 90 -0.80 -17.40 -13.97
N ASP A 91 -1.00 -16.12 -14.27
CA ASP A 91 -1.38 -15.59 -15.61
C ASP A 91 -2.72 -16.10 -16.17
N LYS A 92 -3.44 -16.91 -15.43
CA LYS A 92 -4.79 -17.38 -15.80
C LYS A 92 -5.85 -16.49 -15.20
N LYS A 93 -6.79 -16.05 -16.04
CA LYS A 93 -7.97 -15.29 -15.62
C LYS A 93 -9.11 -16.25 -15.30
N TYR A 94 -9.64 -16.12 -14.10
CA TYR A 94 -10.84 -16.82 -13.65
C TYR A 94 -11.98 -15.83 -13.58
N ASN A 95 -13.13 -16.19 -14.12
CA ASN A 95 -14.32 -15.36 -14.08
C ASN A 95 -15.52 -16.23 -13.70
N ARG A 96 -16.21 -15.84 -12.65
CA ARG A 96 -17.34 -16.62 -12.10
C ARG A 96 -18.60 -16.54 -12.96
N TYR A 97 -18.77 -15.42 -13.69
CA TYR A 97 -19.98 -15.14 -14.45
C TYR A 97 -19.87 -15.40 -15.94
N LYS A 98 -18.70 -15.75 -16.44
CA LYS A 98 -18.52 -16.22 -17.80
C LYS A 98 -18.45 -17.74 -17.78
N ASN A 99 -19.58 -18.39 -17.96
CA ASN A 99 -19.61 -19.78 -18.39
C ASN A 99 -19.17 -19.81 -19.86
N GLU A 100 -17.98 -20.24 -20.09
CA GLU A 100 -17.58 -20.72 -21.40
C GLU A 100 -17.96 -22.19 -21.53
#